data_910888582f0a4dc7b95ebd2bf72c2871
#
_entry.id   910888582f0a4dc7b95ebd2bf72c2871
#
_cell.length_a   1.000
_cell.length_b   1.000
_cell.length_c   1.000
_cell.angle_alpha   90.00
_cell.angle_beta   90.00
_cell.angle_gamma   90.00
#
_symmetry.space_group_name_H-M   'P 1'
#
loop_
_entity.id
_entity.type
_entity.pdbx_description
1 polymer ?
#
loop_
_entity_poly.entity_id
_entity_poly.type
_entity_poly.pdbx_seq_one_letter_code
_entity_poly.pdbx_strand_id
1 'polypeptide(L)'
;YSLIHDDLPCMDNDDLRRGKPTNHKRFGECTATLAGDALQAAAFETILTAPLPAEVNVAAGLTLARGAGALGMCGGQQLDMEGETRIFTLKEVARMNQLKTGCLLNAACVMGVLAAGVPMDDPMVAAAERYAKVIGLAFQVRDDMLNVTSTEEEMGKPVGNDIESHKSTYV
;
A
#
# COMPACT_ATOMS: atom_id res chain seq x y z
N TYR A 1 -5.11 -4.87 -5.61
CA TYR A 1 -4.19 -4.88 -6.74
C TYR A 1 -2.72 -4.78 -6.31
N SER A 2 -2.39 -3.85 -5.43
CA SER A 2 -1.00 -3.57 -5.04
C SER A 2 -0.26 -4.79 -4.50
N LEU A 3 -0.90 -5.60 -3.64
CA LEU A 3 -0.29 -6.81 -3.10
C LEU A 3 -0.04 -7.90 -4.15
N ILE A 4 -0.88 -7.97 -5.21
CA ILE A 4 -0.66 -8.92 -6.31
C ILE A 4 0.55 -8.49 -7.14
N HIS A 5 0.70 -7.18 -7.40
CA HIS A 5 1.84 -6.65 -8.12
C HIS A 5 3.12 -6.71 -7.29
N ASP A 6 3.03 -6.44 -5.99
CA ASP A 6 4.15 -6.52 -5.05
C ASP A 6 4.79 -7.92 -5.02
N ASP A 7 3.97 -8.98 -5.10
CA ASP A 7 4.42 -10.37 -5.11
C ASP A 7 5.10 -10.82 -6.42
N LEU A 8 5.02 -10.04 -7.51
CA LEU A 8 5.55 -10.45 -8.82
C LEU A 8 7.07 -10.66 -8.79
N PRO A 9 7.63 -11.52 -9.68
CA PRO A 9 9.06 -11.75 -9.76
C PRO A 9 9.92 -10.52 -10.06
N CYS A 10 9.34 -9.48 -10.64
CA CYS A 10 10.00 -8.19 -10.88
C CYS A 10 9.89 -7.21 -9.70
N MET A 11 9.30 -7.63 -8.61
CA MET A 11 9.12 -6.92 -7.35
C MET A 11 9.71 -7.76 -6.20
N ASP A 12 8.96 -8.04 -5.14
CA ASP A 12 9.45 -8.81 -3.99
C ASP A 12 9.64 -10.32 -4.27
N ASN A 13 9.07 -10.85 -5.38
CA ASN A 13 9.12 -12.26 -5.78
C ASN A 13 8.70 -13.24 -4.67
N ASP A 14 7.66 -12.88 -3.92
CA ASP A 14 7.17 -13.69 -2.81
C ASP A 14 6.41 -14.94 -3.29
N ASP A 15 6.74 -16.08 -2.71
CA ASP A 15 6.07 -17.36 -2.99
C ASP A 15 4.75 -17.52 -2.23
N LEU A 16 4.67 -16.93 -1.03
CA LEU A 16 3.54 -17.05 -0.11
C LEU A 16 3.06 -15.68 0.36
N ARG A 17 1.75 -15.52 0.46
CA ARG A 17 1.10 -14.38 1.11
C ARG A 17 -0.05 -14.86 1.99
N ARG A 18 0.02 -14.55 3.29
CA ARG A 18 -0.95 -15.00 4.28
C ARG A 18 -1.13 -16.53 4.30
N GLY A 19 -0.02 -17.26 4.18
CA GLY A 19 0.03 -18.72 4.19
C GLY A 19 -0.51 -19.40 2.90
N LYS A 20 -0.75 -18.64 1.83
CA LYS A 20 -1.23 -19.18 0.54
C LYS A 20 -0.24 -18.82 -0.56
N PRO A 21 -0.11 -19.68 -1.60
CA PRO A 21 0.67 -19.34 -2.79
C PRO A 21 0.21 -17.99 -3.37
N THR A 22 1.17 -17.15 -3.74
CA THR A 22 0.92 -15.87 -4.38
C THR A 22 0.25 -16.05 -5.75
N ASN A 23 -0.34 -14.97 -6.27
CA ASN A 23 -1.13 -15.05 -7.49
C ASN A 23 -0.29 -15.53 -8.68
N HIS A 24 0.95 -15.03 -8.83
CA HIS A 24 1.82 -15.43 -9.92
C HIS A 24 2.29 -16.89 -9.82
N LYS A 25 2.49 -17.42 -8.60
CA LYS A 25 2.83 -18.84 -8.39
C LYS A 25 1.69 -19.78 -8.75
N ARG A 26 0.46 -19.34 -8.49
CA ARG A 26 -0.74 -20.16 -8.74
C ARG A 26 -1.26 -20.09 -10.16
N PHE A 27 -1.22 -18.92 -10.80
CA PHE A 27 -1.89 -18.65 -12.07
C PHE A 27 -0.97 -18.14 -13.18
N GLY A 28 0.32 -17.94 -12.86
CA GLY A 28 1.32 -17.39 -13.78
C GLY A 28 1.41 -15.87 -13.74
N GLU A 29 2.57 -15.35 -14.15
CA GLU A 29 2.92 -13.93 -14.07
C GLU A 29 2.00 -13.04 -14.89
N CYS A 30 1.67 -13.44 -16.12
CA CYS A 30 0.76 -12.70 -16.99
C CYS A 30 -0.61 -12.52 -16.34
N THR A 31 -1.19 -13.60 -15.80
CA THR A 31 -2.49 -13.56 -15.11
C THR A 31 -2.44 -12.66 -13.87
N ALA A 32 -1.36 -12.74 -13.09
CA ALA A 32 -1.18 -11.93 -11.90
C ALA A 32 -1.07 -10.43 -12.25
N THR A 33 -0.29 -10.08 -13.26
CA THR A 33 -0.16 -8.70 -13.75
C THR A 33 -1.52 -8.14 -14.17
N LEU A 34 -2.22 -8.86 -15.06
CA LEU A 34 -3.54 -8.43 -15.56
C LEU A 34 -4.61 -8.39 -14.47
N ALA A 35 -4.54 -9.28 -13.48
CA ALA A 35 -5.45 -9.26 -12.33
C ALA A 35 -5.25 -7.99 -11.48
N GLY A 36 -4.02 -7.57 -11.26
CA GLY A 36 -3.72 -6.31 -10.57
C GLY A 36 -4.24 -5.10 -11.34
N ASP A 37 -4.01 -5.05 -12.66
CA ASP A 37 -4.51 -3.97 -13.54
C ASP A 37 -6.03 -3.89 -13.51
N ALA A 38 -6.72 -5.04 -13.67
CA ALA A 38 -8.17 -5.11 -13.64
C ALA A 38 -8.75 -4.69 -12.29
N LEU A 39 -8.12 -5.09 -11.18
CA LEU A 39 -8.56 -4.68 -9.84
C LEU A 39 -8.38 -3.19 -9.59
N GLN A 40 -7.36 -2.56 -10.15
CA GLN A 40 -7.20 -1.11 -10.06
C GLN A 40 -8.32 -0.39 -10.83
N ALA A 41 -8.63 -0.83 -12.06
CA ALA A 41 -9.74 -0.30 -12.82
C ALA A 41 -11.08 -0.50 -12.09
N ALA A 42 -11.33 -1.70 -11.53
CA ALA A 42 -12.52 -2.01 -10.77
C ALA A 42 -12.69 -1.15 -9.50
N ALA A 43 -11.58 -0.76 -8.86
CA ALA A 43 -11.63 0.15 -7.71
C ALA A 43 -12.19 1.53 -8.12
N PHE A 44 -11.76 2.08 -9.25
CA PHE A 44 -12.30 3.33 -9.78
C PHE A 44 -13.75 3.20 -10.24
N GLU A 45 -14.08 2.12 -10.93
CA GLU A 45 -15.48 1.83 -11.32
C GLU A 45 -16.38 1.80 -10.07
N THR A 46 -15.98 1.08 -9.02
CA THR A 46 -16.74 1.00 -7.77
C THR A 46 -16.99 2.36 -7.15
N ILE A 47 -15.96 3.24 -7.10
CA ILE A 47 -16.10 4.59 -6.56
C ILE A 47 -17.03 5.44 -7.44
N LEU A 48 -16.82 5.44 -8.75
CA LEU A 48 -17.53 6.31 -9.67
C LEU A 48 -18.99 5.92 -9.86
N THR A 49 -19.36 4.65 -9.62
CA THR A 49 -20.73 4.13 -9.69
C THR A 49 -21.40 4.02 -8.32
N ALA A 50 -20.74 4.42 -7.24
CA ALA A 50 -21.33 4.40 -5.91
C ALA A 50 -22.60 5.28 -5.85
N PRO A 51 -23.66 4.87 -5.11
CA PRO A 51 -24.91 5.64 -4.99
C PRO A 51 -24.74 6.84 -4.05
N LEU A 52 -23.77 7.69 -4.36
CA LEU A 52 -23.43 8.92 -3.64
C LEU A 52 -23.52 10.12 -4.58
N PRO A 53 -23.56 11.35 -4.07
CA PRO A 53 -23.49 12.56 -4.91
C PRO A 53 -22.25 12.52 -5.84
N ALA A 54 -22.40 13.01 -7.06
CA ALA A 54 -21.34 12.95 -8.07
C ALA A 54 -20.04 13.64 -7.61
N GLU A 55 -20.17 14.76 -6.89
CA GLU A 55 -19.03 15.47 -6.32
C GLU A 55 -18.26 14.63 -5.28
N VAL A 56 -18.95 13.79 -4.52
CA VAL A 56 -18.34 12.86 -3.55
C VAL A 56 -17.59 11.78 -4.31
N ASN A 57 -18.20 11.18 -5.34
CA ASN A 57 -17.55 10.15 -6.17
C ASN A 57 -16.30 10.69 -6.86
N VAL A 58 -16.36 11.93 -7.39
CA VAL A 58 -15.21 12.58 -8.02
C VAL A 58 -14.10 12.86 -6.98
N ALA A 59 -14.44 13.40 -5.81
CA ALA A 59 -13.47 13.65 -4.76
C ALA A 59 -12.80 12.36 -4.24
N ALA A 60 -13.59 11.31 -4.05
CA ALA A 60 -13.08 9.99 -3.64
C ALA A 60 -12.18 9.36 -4.72
N GLY A 61 -12.59 9.41 -5.98
CA GLY A 61 -11.79 8.91 -7.12
C GLY A 61 -10.46 9.66 -7.25
N LEU A 62 -10.47 10.99 -7.11
CA LEU A 62 -9.25 11.79 -7.11
C LEU A 62 -8.33 11.47 -5.92
N THR A 63 -8.92 11.24 -4.75
CA THR A 63 -8.19 10.84 -3.53
C THR A 63 -7.49 9.51 -3.73
N LEU A 64 -8.19 8.51 -4.28
CA LEU A 64 -7.58 7.22 -4.63
C LEU A 64 -6.48 7.38 -5.69
N ALA A 65 -6.73 8.12 -6.77
CA ALA A 65 -5.76 8.32 -7.85
C ALA A 65 -4.45 8.93 -7.34
N ARG A 66 -4.53 9.93 -6.46
CA ARG A 66 -3.35 10.54 -5.83
C ARG A 66 -2.64 9.59 -4.87
N GLY A 67 -3.41 8.86 -4.07
CA GLY A 67 -2.88 7.88 -3.11
C GLY A 67 -2.20 6.67 -3.78
N ALA A 68 -2.70 6.24 -4.93
CA ALA A 68 -2.19 5.10 -5.67
C ALA A 68 -1.07 5.45 -6.68
N GLY A 69 -1.06 6.68 -7.18
CA GLY A 69 -0.23 7.10 -8.31
C GLY A 69 1.24 7.33 -8.00
N ALA A 70 1.93 8.02 -8.93
CA ALA A 70 3.38 8.27 -8.88
C ALA A 70 3.83 9.11 -7.66
N LEU A 71 2.97 9.99 -7.15
CA LEU A 71 3.23 10.76 -5.93
C LEU A 71 2.68 10.09 -4.66
N GLY A 72 2.23 8.85 -4.77
CA GLY A 72 1.69 8.00 -3.72
C GLY A 72 2.35 6.63 -3.73
N MET A 73 1.54 5.58 -3.67
CA MET A 73 1.99 4.18 -3.49
C MET A 73 2.96 3.72 -4.58
N CYS A 74 2.70 4.01 -5.87
CA CYS A 74 3.63 3.62 -6.94
C CYS A 74 5.00 4.28 -6.79
N GLY A 75 5.06 5.57 -6.42
CA GLY A 75 6.33 6.25 -6.13
C GLY A 75 7.04 5.67 -4.91
N GLY A 76 6.27 5.23 -3.90
CA GLY A 76 6.80 4.52 -2.74
C GLY A 76 7.40 3.16 -3.10
N GLN A 77 6.72 2.40 -3.96
CA GLN A 77 7.21 1.13 -4.48
C GLN A 77 8.51 1.30 -5.28
N GLN A 78 8.58 2.34 -6.12
CA GLN A 78 9.82 2.65 -6.84
C GLN A 78 10.99 2.92 -5.88
N LEU A 79 10.76 3.68 -4.80
CA LEU A 79 11.78 3.92 -3.79
C LEU A 79 12.18 2.63 -3.04
N ASP A 80 11.24 1.75 -2.78
CA ASP A 80 11.51 0.46 -2.14
C ASP A 80 12.47 -0.39 -2.98
N MET A 81 12.21 -0.50 -4.28
CA MET A 81 13.11 -1.18 -5.23
C MET A 81 14.50 -0.52 -5.33
N GLU A 82 14.57 0.82 -5.28
CA GLU A 82 15.85 1.54 -5.21
C GLU A 82 16.61 1.24 -3.91
N GLY A 83 15.90 1.01 -2.81
CA GLY A 83 16.44 0.66 -1.52
C GLY A 83 17.20 -0.68 -1.49
N GLU A 84 16.92 -1.59 -2.42
CA GLU A 84 17.68 -2.85 -2.58
C GLU A 84 19.10 -2.62 -3.13
N THR A 85 19.33 -1.50 -3.79
CA THR A 85 20.62 -1.17 -4.43
C THR A 85 21.44 -0.13 -3.67
N ARG A 86 20.86 0.54 -2.68
CA ARG A 86 21.53 1.53 -1.84
C ARG A 86 20.93 1.62 -0.44
N ILE A 87 21.74 1.93 0.54
CA ILE A 87 21.29 2.14 1.93
C ILE A 87 20.58 3.50 2.01
N PHE A 88 19.38 3.49 2.57
CA PHE A 88 18.59 4.69 2.84
C PHE A 88 18.93 5.28 4.20
N THR A 89 18.89 6.60 4.28
CA THR A 89 18.82 7.30 5.57
C THR A 89 17.45 7.09 6.22
N LEU A 90 17.35 7.23 7.52
CA LEU A 90 16.07 7.12 8.24
C LEU A 90 14.98 8.04 7.67
N LYS A 91 15.36 9.22 7.16
CA LYS A 91 14.42 10.14 6.50
C LYS A 91 13.90 9.59 5.18
N GLU A 92 14.74 8.92 4.40
CA GLU A 92 14.34 8.28 3.15
C GLU A 92 13.45 7.06 3.41
N VAL A 93 13.78 6.23 4.41
CA VAL A 93 12.92 5.13 4.88
C VAL A 93 11.53 5.65 5.27
N ALA A 94 11.48 6.69 6.09
CA ALA A 94 10.21 7.29 6.50
C ALA A 94 9.41 7.82 5.29
N ARG A 95 10.07 8.42 4.30
CA ARG A 95 9.45 8.93 3.08
C ARG A 95 8.92 7.78 2.21
N MET A 96 9.72 6.75 1.99
CA MET A 96 9.33 5.55 1.24
C MET A 96 8.09 4.90 1.85
N ASN A 97 8.11 4.63 3.15
CA ASN A 97 6.99 4.01 3.87
C ASN A 97 5.72 4.88 3.88
N GLN A 98 5.88 6.21 4.00
CA GLN A 98 4.76 7.15 3.88
C GLN A 98 4.10 7.02 2.50
N LEU A 99 4.88 6.88 1.44
CA LEU A 99 4.35 6.73 0.08
C LEU A 99 3.81 5.31 -0.16
N LYS A 100 4.63 4.26 0.01
CA LYS A 100 4.27 2.87 -0.30
C LYS A 100 3.04 2.41 0.50
N THR A 101 2.96 2.74 1.78
CA THR A 101 1.91 2.26 2.69
C THR A 101 0.98 3.38 3.12
N GLY A 102 1.52 4.52 3.57
CA GLY A 102 0.75 5.60 4.19
C GLY A 102 -0.25 6.26 3.25
N CYS A 103 0.07 6.44 1.97
CA CYS A 103 -0.81 7.13 1.02
C CYS A 103 -2.13 6.39 0.76
N LEU A 104 -2.12 5.05 0.65
CA LEU A 104 -3.36 4.28 0.47
C LEU A 104 -4.17 4.18 1.76
N LEU A 105 -3.54 4.07 2.92
CA LEU A 105 -4.23 4.15 4.21
C LEU A 105 -4.91 5.51 4.39
N ASN A 106 -4.20 6.60 4.03
CA ASN A 106 -4.77 7.94 4.04
C ASN A 106 -5.97 8.05 3.08
N ALA A 107 -5.82 7.56 1.85
CA ALA A 107 -6.90 7.59 0.87
C ALA A 107 -8.13 6.83 1.40
N ALA A 108 -7.96 5.65 2.01
CA ALA A 108 -9.05 4.88 2.58
C ALA A 108 -9.80 5.64 3.69
N CYS A 109 -9.06 6.28 4.62
CA CYS A 109 -9.66 7.07 5.70
C CYS A 109 -10.42 8.28 5.17
N VAL A 110 -9.82 9.05 4.24
CA VAL A 110 -10.45 10.23 3.64
C VAL A 110 -11.69 9.86 2.83
N MET A 111 -11.61 8.81 1.99
CA MET A 111 -12.76 8.34 1.23
C MET A 111 -13.91 7.89 2.14
N GLY A 112 -13.63 7.27 3.29
CA GLY A 112 -14.65 6.90 4.26
C GLY A 112 -15.38 8.12 4.84
N VAL A 113 -14.64 9.19 5.14
CA VAL A 113 -15.23 10.47 5.63
C VAL A 113 -16.07 11.13 4.55
N LEU A 114 -15.58 11.18 3.30
CA LEU A 114 -16.33 11.73 2.16
C LEU A 114 -17.62 10.95 1.90
N ALA A 115 -17.56 9.62 1.96
CA ALA A 115 -18.74 8.76 1.77
C ALA A 115 -19.81 8.95 2.86
N ALA A 116 -19.42 9.41 4.05
CA ALA A 116 -20.34 9.82 5.12
C ALA A 116 -21.00 11.20 4.88
N GLY A 117 -20.73 11.85 3.75
CA GLY A 117 -21.30 13.14 3.37
C GLY A 117 -20.56 14.34 3.95
N VAL A 118 -19.35 14.16 4.47
CA VAL A 118 -18.53 15.25 5.01
C VAL A 118 -17.81 15.96 3.85
N PRO A 119 -17.90 17.29 3.73
CA PRO A 119 -17.19 18.04 2.70
C PRO A 119 -15.66 17.95 2.82
N MET A 120 -14.95 18.09 1.69
CA MET A 120 -13.48 17.94 1.64
C MET A 120 -12.73 18.98 2.48
N ASP A 121 -13.32 20.15 2.72
CA ASP A 121 -12.78 21.26 3.52
C ASP A 121 -13.14 21.19 5.01
N ASP A 122 -13.90 20.17 5.42
CA ASP A 122 -14.28 19.99 6.83
C ASP A 122 -13.06 19.58 7.68
N PRO A 123 -12.94 20.08 8.92
CA PRO A 123 -11.89 19.67 9.86
C PRO A 123 -11.80 18.15 10.12
N MET A 124 -12.87 17.40 9.91
CA MET A 124 -12.89 15.95 10.03
C MET A 124 -12.01 15.26 8.99
N VAL A 125 -11.93 15.81 7.77
CA VAL A 125 -10.99 15.29 6.74
C VAL A 125 -9.55 15.42 7.23
N ALA A 126 -9.16 16.59 7.75
CA ALA A 126 -7.83 16.78 8.32
C ALA A 126 -7.57 15.88 9.55
N ALA A 127 -8.60 15.57 10.33
CA ALA A 127 -8.49 14.60 11.43
C ALA A 127 -8.27 13.17 10.92
N ALA A 128 -8.97 12.75 9.86
CA ALA A 128 -8.78 11.46 9.21
C ALA A 128 -7.38 11.32 8.62
N GLU A 129 -6.85 12.36 7.99
CA GLU A 129 -5.47 12.39 7.48
C GLU A 129 -4.44 12.24 8.59
N ARG A 130 -4.60 12.96 9.71
CA ARG A 130 -3.71 12.79 10.88
C ARG A 130 -3.78 11.39 11.46
N TYR A 131 -4.99 10.83 11.59
CA TYR A 131 -5.19 9.46 12.05
C TYR A 131 -4.49 8.45 11.13
N ALA A 132 -4.73 8.56 9.83
CA ALA A 132 -4.11 7.67 8.83
C ALA A 132 -2.59 7.74 8.84
N LYS A 133 -2.02 8.94 9.02
CA LYS A 133 -0.56 9.12 9.12
C LYS A 133 0.02 8.40 10.34
N VAL A 134 -0.62 8.51 11.51
CA VAL A 134 -0.16 7.88 12.73
C VAL A 134 -0.29 6.36 12.66
N ILE A 135 -1.45 5.86 12.18
CA ILE A 135 -1.67 4.41 12.04
C ILE A 135 -0.73 3.80 11.00
N GLY A 136 -0.47 4.51 9.89
CA GLY A 136 0.45 4.05 8.85
C GLY A 136 1.89 3.91 9.35
N LEU A 137 2.35 4.87 10.16
CA LEU A 137 3.66 4.76 10.80
C LEU A 137 3.71 3.59 11.79
N ALA A 138 2.71 3.46 12.66
CA ALA A 138 2.63 2.38 13.64
C ALA A 138 2.57 1.00 12.95
N PHE A 139 1.82 0.91 11.84
CA PHE A 139 1.75 -0.30 11.03
C PHE A 139 3.12 -0.71 10.50
N GLN A 140 3.87 0.23 9.92
CA GLN A 140 5.17 -0.07 9.36
C GLN A 140 6.22 -0.43 10.43
N VAL A 141 6.29 0.32 11.52
CA VAL A 141 7.20 -0.03 12.64
C VAL A 141 6.89 -1.43 13.18
N ARG A 142 5.60 -1.78 13.29
CA ARG A 142 5.19 -3.11 13.71
C ARG A 142 5.58 -4.19 12.69
N ASP A 143 5.42 -3.93 11.40
CA ASP A 143 5.80 -4.87 10.33
C ASP A 143 7.30 -5.16 10.37
N ASP A 144 8.12 -4.11 10.44
CA ASP A 144 9.58 -4.22 10.56
C ASP A 144 9.98 -5.02 11.81
N MET A 145 9.35 -4.74 12.97
CA MET A 145 9.59 -5.51 14.19
C MET A 145 9.22 -6.99 14.03
N LEU A 146 8.08 -7.29 13.42
CA LEU A 146 7.62 -8.67 13.21
C LEU A 146 8.54 -9.42 12.24
N ASN A 147 9.07 -8.76 11.23
CA ASN A 147 10.04 -9.35 10.30
C ASN A 147 11.30 -9.87 11.02
N VAL A 148 11.71 -9.22 12.12
CA VAL A 148 12.88 -9.62 12.93
C VAL A 148 12.52 -10.57 14.08
N THR A 149 11.32 -10.49 14.66
CA THR A 149 10.96 -11.16 15.92
C THR A 149 9.99 -12.32 15.78
N SER A 150 9.24 -12.42 14.66
CA SER A 150 8.25 -13.48 14.42
C SER A 150 8.84 -14.69 13.71
N THR A 151 8.02 -15.74 13.61
CA THR A 151 8.30 -16.94 12.82
C THR A 151 7.54 -16.93 11.50
N GLU A 152 7.99 -17.71 10.51
CA GLU A 152 7.28 -17.86 9.23
C GLU A 152 5.83 -18.36 9.40
N GLU A 153 5.61 -19.22 10.40
CA GLU A 153 4.28 -19.76 10.71
C GLU A 153 3.31 -18.67 11.17
N GLU A 154 3.79 -17.73 12.01
CA GLU A 154 3.00 -16.60 12.50
C GLU A 154 2.75 -15.54 11.43
N MET A 155 3.76 -15.26 10.59
CA MET A 155 3.68 -14.24 9.54
C MET A 155 2.95 -14.72 8.29
N GLY A 156 2.93 -16.03 8.03
CA GLY A 156 2.38 -16.62 6.80
C GLY A 156 3.15 -16.23 5.53
N LYS A 157 4.39 -15.73 5.71
CA LYS A 157 5.40 -15.45 4.67
C LYS A 157 6.80 -15.66 5.26
N PRO A 158 7.86 -15.81 4.45
CA PRO A 158 9.22 -15.86 4.94
C PRO A 158 9.56 -14.65 5.82
N VAL A 159 10.35 -14.86 6.88
CA VAL A 159 10.87 -13.81 7.77
C VAL A 159 12.34 -13.57 7.49
N GLY A 160 12.83 -12.36 7.80
CA GLY A 160 14.24 -12.00 7.55
C GLY A 160 14.54 -11.58 6.11
N ASN A 161 13.56 -11.56 5.23
CA ASN A 161 13.74 -11.13 3.83
C ASN A 161 14.31 -9.72 3.71
N ASP A 162 13.93 -8.79 4.61
CA ASP A 162 14.45 -7.43 4.61
C ASP A 162 15.96 -7.39 4.86
N ILE A 163 16.49 -8.29 5.70
CA ILE A 163 17.93 -8.44 5.96
C ILE A 163 18.63 -9.04 4.74
N GLU A 164 18.06 -10.08 4.13
CA GLU A 164 18.61 -10.74 2.94
C GLU A 164 18.62 -9.81 1.72
N SER A 165 17.57 -9.00 1.56
CA SER A 165 17.43 -8.01 0.48
C SER A 165 18.12 -6.68 0.80
N HIS A 166 18.84 -6.58 1.93
CA HIS A 166 19.49 -5.34 2.37
C HIS A 166 18.54 -4.13 2.48
N LYS A 167 17.25 -4.36 2.69
CA LYS A 167 16.25 -3.30 2.83
C LYS A 167 16.53 -2.46 4.09
N SER A 168 16.44 -1.17 3.95
CA SER A 168 16.56 -0.23 5.08
C SER A 168 15.21 -0.15 5.81
N THR A 169 15.19 -0.45 7.11
CA THR A 169 14.00 -0.49 7.97
C THR A 169 14.13 0.45 9.16
N TYR A 170 13.11 0.50 10.03
CA TYR A 170 13.16 1.25 11.30
C TYR A 170 13.90 0.50 12.42
N VAL A 171 14.17 -0.77 12.29
CA VAL A 171 14.86 -1.65 13.25
C VAL A 171 16.10 -2.28 12.67
#